data_5ca2e06301da76f2aacf17820e753b47
#
_entry.id   5ca2e06301da76f2aacf17820e753b47
#
_cell.length_a   1.000
_cell.length_b   1.000
_cell.length_c   1.000
_cell.angle_alpha   90.00
_cell.angle_beta   90.00
_cell.angle_gamma   90.00
#
_symmetry.space_group_name_H-M   'P 1'
#
loop_
_entity.id
_entity.type
_entity.pdbx_description
1 polymer ?
#
loop_
_entity_poly.entity_id
_entity_poly.type
_entity_poly.pdbx_seq_one_letter_code
_entity_poly.pdbx_strand_id
1 'polypeptide(L)'
;MRKFIEKLVEGGFLISGSVSSFTILLIIVFLFKEAAGLFNSPEVEEGYILAVNQENPVEHLSPEQIMDVFDANITNWEDLNGENQDILVFRFSDLTNYYTEEELGEEFQYVPEKINELIHKEPGIIAFFPEQYKSENFTGKIISGATIKPSEFFGGTKWYPTSAPAPIFGLIPLLLGTLLVSIGAIALSLPFGVAGAIYMAEIANTKTRNLLKPIIELLAGIPSVVYGFFGLVVIVPLIQKTLDLPVGETAFAGSVVLAIMALPTIITVAEDAMRTTPRAMKEASLALGATQWQTIYKVIIPYSISGITSAVVLGIGRAIGETMAVLMVTGNAAVIPTSFFEPVRTIPATIAAELGEAPAGGAHYQALFMLGAVLFLITLGLSIAVEYISSKRKI
;
A
#
# COMPACT_ATOMS: atom_id res chain seq x y z
N MET A 1 -14.15 -45.44 26.57
CA MET A 1 -12.88 -44.97 26.04
C MET A 1 -13.04 -44.19 24.74
N ARG A 2 -13.69 -44.71 23.69
CA ARG A 2 -13.89 -44.04 22.39
C ARG A 2 -14.62 -42.68 22.50
N LYS A 3 -15.75 -42.59 23.20
CA LYS A 3 -16.49 -41.32 23.43
C LYS A 3 -15.69 -40.28 24.24
N PHE A 4 -14.78 -40.71 25.10
CA PHE A 4 -13.91 -39.80 25.86
C PHE A 4 -12.84 -39.18 24.95
N ILE A 5 -12.23 -40.01 24.08
CA ILE A 5 -11.25 -39.55 23.09
C ILE A 5 -11.92 -38.61 22.08
N GLU A 6 -13.13 -38.93 21.60
CA GLU A 6 -13.91 -38.07 20.70
C GLU A 6 -14.16 -36.68 21.32
N LYS A 7 -14.62 -36.61 22.58
CA LYS A 7 -14.82 -35.35 23.29
C LYS A 7 -13.52 -34.56 23.51
N LEU A 8 -12.41 -35.25 23.74
CA LEU A 8 -11.10 -34.64 23.96
C LEU A 8 -10.58 -34.04 22.65
N VAL A 9 -10.76 -34.73 21.52
CA VAL A 9 -10.42 -34.24 20.17
C VAL A 9 -11.33 -33.09 19.77
N GLU A 10 -12.64 -33.18 20.01
CA GLU A 10 -13.62 -32.13 19.76
C GLU A 10 -13.29 -30.87 20.57
N GLY A 11 -12.98 -31.02 21.84
CA GLY A 11 -12.50 -29.93 22.72
C GLY A 11 -11.20 -29.31 22.20
N GLY A 12 -10.25 -30.11 21.72
CA GLY A 12 -9.01 -29.64 21.10
C GLY A 12 -9.25 -28.79 19.86
N PHE A 13 -10.15 -29.23 18.96
CA PHE A 13 -10.52 -28.46 17.79
C PHE A 13 -11.23 -27.15 18.14
N LEU A 14 -12.12 -27.17 19.13
CA LEU A 14 -12.83 -25.97 19.59
C LEU A 14 -11.85 -24.95 20.18
N ILE A 15 -10.91 -25.39 21.01
CA ILE A 15 -9.85 -24.52 21.57
C ILE A 15 -8.98 -23.95 20.45
N SER A 16 -8.51 -24.80 19.53
CA SER A 16 -7.67 -24.35 18.40
C SER A 16 -8.39 -23.32 17.52
N GLY A 17 -9.65 -23.57 17.18
CA GLY A 17 -10.47 -22.61 16.41
C GLY A 17 -10.70 -21.31 17.15
N SER A 18 -10.97 -21.39 18.47
CA SER A 18 -11.16 -20.19 19.30
C SER A 18 -9.88 -19.37 19.44
N VAL A 19 -8.73 -20.01 19.64
CA VAL A 19 -7.42 -19.32 19.72
C VAL A 19 -7.09 -18.63 18.40
N SER A 20 -7.30 -19.31 17.26
CA SER A 20 -7.06 -18.71 15.94
C SER A 20 -7.94 -17.49 15.71
N SER A 21 -9.24 -17.58 16.00
CA SER A 21 -10.19 -16.47 15.84
C SER A 21 -9.85 -15.30 16.76
N PHE A 22 -9.46 -15.58 18.01
CA PHE A 22 -9.06 -14.56 18.98
C PHE A 22 -7.77 -13.86 18.56
N THR A 23 -6.78 -14.61 18.04
CA THR A 23 -5.53 -14.05 17.54
C THR A 23 -5.77 -13.10 16.36
N ILE A 24 -6.63 -13.49 15.40
CA ILE A 24 -6.98 -12.62 14.27
C ILE A 24 -7.64 -11.33 14.78
N LEU A 25 -8.57 -11.44 15.73
CA LEU A 25 -9.23 -10.28 16.31
C LEU A 25 -8.25 -9.35 17.02
N LEU A 26 -7.28 -9.90 17.77
CA LEU A 26 -6.21 -9.12 18.40
C LEU A 26 -5.35 -8.39 17.38
N ILE A 27 -4.97 -9.05 16.28
CA ILE A 27 -4.19 -8.43 15.20
C ILE A 27 -4.97 -7.24 14.60
N ILE A 28 -6.27 -7.40 14.34
CA ILE A 28 -7.11 -6.33 13.80
C ILE A 28 -7.19 -5.16 14.80
N VAL A 29 -7.46 -5.44 16.07
CA VAL A 29 -7.53 -4.40 17.12
C VAL A 29 -6.20 -3.66 17.24
N PHE A 30 -5.07 -4.38 17.24
CA PHE A 30 -3.74 -3.79 17.29
C PHE A 30 -3.47 -2.90 16.07
N LEU A 31 -3.77 -3.41 14.86
CA LEU A 31 -3.61 -2.68 13.60
C LEU A 31 -4.35 -1.33 13.65
N PHE A 32 -5.63 -1.33 14.02
CA PHE A 32 -6.43 -0.10 14.06
C PHE A 32 -6.04 0.82 15.21
N LYS A 33 -5.57 0.28 16.35
CA LYS A 33 -5.06 1.09 17.47
C LYS A 33 -3.82 1.88 17.05
N GLU A 34 -2.82 1.20 16.45
CA GLU A 34 -1.61 1.86 15.99
C GLU A 34 -1.90 2.85 14.85
N ALA A 35 -2.75 2.46 13.91
CA ALA A 35 -3.19 3.33 12.83
C ALA A 35 -3.83 4.64 13.33
N ALA A 36 -4.72 4.55 14.33
CA ALA A 36 -5.38 5.73 14.91
C ALA A 36 -4.40 6.69 15.60
N GLY A 37 -3.26 6.19 16.06
CA GLY A 37 -2.18 6.99 16.64
C GLY A 37 -1.69 8.10 15.73
N LEU A 38 -1.66 7.86 14.41
CA LEU A 38 -1.21 8.83 13.41
C LEU A 38 -1.83 10.22 13.57
N PHE A 39 -3.12 10.28 13.85
CA PHE A 39 -3.84 11.56 13.98
C PHE A 39 -3.59 12.28 15.31
N ASN A 40 -2.81 11.67 16.21
CA ASN A 40 -2.31 12.30 17.42
C ASN A 40 -0.83 12.69 17.31
N SER A 41 -0.16 12.31 16.22
CA SER A 41 1.23 12.63 15.97
C SER A 41 1.37 14.07 15.46
N PRO A 42 2.47 14.77 15.82
CA PRO A 42 2.73 16.13 15.35
C PRO A 42 2.97 16.17 13.84
N GLU A 43 2.62 17.31 13.20
CA GLU A 43 2.90 17.57 11.79
C GLU A 43 4.38 17.83 11.51
N VAL A 44 5.17 18.21 12.53
CA VAL A 44 6.59 18.48 12.47
C VAL A 44 7.35 17.33 13.14
N GLU A 45 8.58 17.11 12.73
CA GLU A 45 9.46 16.07 13.27
C GLU A 45 9.50 16.11 14.80
N GLU A 46 9.32 14.94 15.44
CA GLU A 46 9.24 14.81 16.90
C GLU A 46 10.56 15.24 17.57
N GLY A 47 10.48 16.04 18.65
CA GLY A 47 11.63 16.59 19.32
C GLY A 47 12.21 17.86 18.69
N TYR A 48 11.55 18.40 17.66
CA TYR A 48 11.90 19.64 17.02
C TYR A 48 10.79 20.70 17.14
N ILE A 49 11.19 21.96 17.06
CA ILE A 49 10.30 23.13 17.06
C ILE A 49 10.40 23.81 15.71
N LEU A 50 9.23 24.18 15.17
CA LEU A 50 9.09 25.12 14.08
C LEU A 50 8.53 26.41 14.65
N ALA A 51 9.29 27.49 14.53
CA ALA A 51 8.92 28.79 15.10
C ALA A 51 9.14 29.93 14.10
N VAL A 52 8.34 30.97 14.26
CA VAL A 52 8.43 32.22 13.49
C VAL A 52 8.58 33.39 14.45
N ASN A 53 8.90 34.58 13.90
CA ASN A 53 8.90 35.80 14.69
C ASN A 53 7.53 36.09 15.31
N GLN A 54 7.47 36.69 16.48
CA GLN A 54 6.24 36.94 17.22
C GLN A 54 5.25 37.86 16.46
N GLU A 55 5.77 38.77 15.62
CA GLU A 55 4.95 39.68 14.82
C GLU A 55 4.39 39.04 13.55
N ASN A 56 4.85 37.82 13.18
CA ASN A 56 4.34 37.12 12.01
C ASN A 56 2.89 36.71 12.22
N PRO A 57 1.94 37.09 11.34
CA PRO A 57 0.51 36.78 11.50
C PRO A 57 0.17 35.30 11.26
N VAL A 58 1.04 34.52 10.60
CA VAL A 58 0.80 33.12 10.28
C VAL A 58 0.76 32.26 11.56
N GLU A 59 -0.33 31.51 11.74
CA GLU A 59 -0.55 30.66 12.93
C GLU A 59 -0.29 29.20 12.68
N HIS A 60 -0.46 28.76 11.44
CA HIS A 60 -0.36 27.36 11.06
C HIS A 60 0.04 27.25 9.58
N LEU A 61 0.92 26.29 9.30
CA LEU A 61 1.30 25.87 7.95
C LEU A 61 1.04 24.38 7.80
N SER A 62 0.51 23.96 6.66
CA SER A 62 0.40 22.52 6.37
C SER A 62 1.79 21.91 6.11
N PRO A 63 1.98 20.59 6.28
CA PRO A 63 3.24 19.92 5.97
C PRO A 63 3.76 20.21 4.56
N GLU A 64 2.87 20.31 3.55
CA GLU A 64 3.26 20.66 2.19
C GLU A 64 3.78 22.11 2.09
N GLN A 65 3.11 23.07 2.75
CA GLN A 65 3.56 24.47 2.78
C GLN A 65 4.90 24.61 3.50
N ILE A 66 5.11 23.90 4.61
CA ILE A 66 6.39 23.86 5.32
C ILE A 66 7.50 23.37 4.37
N MET A 67 7.26 22.27 3.66
CA MET A 67 8.23 21.74 2.70
C MET A 67 8.51 22.74 1.56
N ASP A 68 7.47 23.33 0.98
CA ASP A 68 7.64 24.30 -0.12
C ASP A 68 8.43 25.54 0.32
N VAL A 69 8.30 25.97 1.58
CA VAL A 69 9.14 27.04 2.16
C VAL A 69 10.60 26.59 2.32
N PHE A 70 10.82 25.40 2.90
CA PHE A 70 12.17 24.90 3.15
C PHE A 70 12.90 24.47 1.86
N ASP A 71 12.17 24.17 0.79
CA ASP A 71 12.70 23.88 -0.56
C ASP A 71 12.83 25.14 -1.43
N ALA A 72 12.53 26.33 -0.87
CA ALA A 72 12.56 27.62 -1.55
C ALA A 72 11.60 27.72 -2.76
N ASN A 73 10.52 26.92 -2.79
CA ASN A 73 9.43 27.06 -3.75
C ASN A 73 8.53 28.25 -3.38
N ILE A 74 8.37 28.52 -2.08
CA ILE A 74 7.70 29.70 -1.51
C ILE A 74 8.75 30.52 -0.78
N THR A 75 8.94 31.77 -1.20
CA THR A 75 9.99 32.65 -0.67
C THR A 75 9.45 33.92 -0.03
N ASN A 76 8.14 34.14 -0.08
CA ASN A 76 7.52 35.34 0.52
C ASN A 76 6.29 34.90 1.36
N TRP A 77 6.13 35.53 2.51
CA TRP A 77 5.03 35.28 3.44
C TRP A 77 3.65 35.66 2.88
N GLU A 78 3.60 36.59 1.89
CA GLU A 78 2.34 36.95 1.22
C GLU A 78 1.65 35.74 0.58
N ASP A 79 2.42 34.80 0.04
CA ASP A 79 1.90 33.55 -0.55
C ASP A 79 1.26 32.60 0.48
N LEU A 80 1.54 32.86 1.77
CA LEU A 80 1.04 32.09 2.91
C LEU A 80 0.04 32.88 3.78
N ASN A 81 -0.60 33.90 3.22
CA ASN A 81 -1.50 34.83 3.91
C ASN A 81 -0.81 35.67 5.03
N GLY A 82 0.49 35.81 4.94
CA GLY A 82 1.27 36.72 5.79
C GLY A 82 1.41 38.10 5.19
N GLU A 83 2.33 38.91 5.75
CA GLU A 83 2.71 40.21 5.21
C GLU A 83 3.65 40.02 4.01
N ASN A 84 3.73 41.05 3.14
CA ASN A 84 4.68 41.04 2.02
C ASN A 84 6.11 41.19 2.55
N GLN A 85 6.70 40.06 2.89
CA GLN A 85 8.03 39.94 3.46
C GLN A 85 8.70 38.66 3.00
N ASP A 86 10.00 38.76 2.66
CA ASP A 86 10.79 37.60 2.26
C ASP A 86 10.99 36.63 3.44
N ILE A 87 10.90 35.35 3.15
CA ILE A 87 11.08 34.28 4.13
C ILE A 87 12.57 34.02 4.32
N LEU A 88 13.04 34.13 5.54
CA LEU A 88 14.37 33.70 5.95
C LEU A 88 14.28 32.29 6.59
N VAL A 89 14.73 31.29 5.88
CA VAL A 89 14.75 29.90 6.39
C VAL A 89 16.00 29.71 7.26
N PHE A 90 15.79 29.31 8.51
CA PHE A 90 16.85 28.90 9.43
C PHE A 90 16.69 27.43 9.80
N ARG A 91 17.70 26.62 9.51
CA ARG A 91 17.85 25.25 10.00
C ARG A 91 18.92 25.23 11.09
N PHE A 92 18.79 24.33 12.06
CA PHE A 92 19.80 24.20 13.13
C PHE A 92 21.21 23.93 12.58
N SER A 93 21.33 23.24 11.45
CA SER A 93 22.59 23.06 10.72
C SER A 93 23.26 24.35 10.27
N ASP A 94 22.48 25.40 10.10
CA ASP A 94 22.98 26.70 9.59
C ASP A 94 23.48 27.62 10.70
N LEU A 95 23.42 27.16 11.96
CA LEU A 95 23.79 27.97 13.15
C LEU A 95 25.19 28.58 13.03
N THR A 96 26.16 27.80 12.52
CA THR A 96 27.55 28.23 12.33
C THR A 96 27.75 29.25 11.20
N ASN A 97 26.72 29.46 10.36
CA ASN A 97 26.73 30.52 9.34
C ASN A 97 26.38 31.91 9.95
N TYR A 98 25.72 31.91 11.09
CA TYR A 98 25.25 33.13 11.78
C TYR A 98 26.13 33.49 12.97
N TYR A 99 26.73 32.49 13.65
CA TYR A 99 27.50 32.69 14.88
C TYR A 99 28.81 31.90 14.86
N THR A 100 29.87 32.50 15.46
CA THR A 100 31.14 31.83 15.65
C THR A 100 31.08 30.84 16.82
N GLU A 101 32.02 29.88 16.89
CA GLU A 101 32.08 28.91 17.98
C GLU A 101 32.28 29.62 19.36
N GLU A 102 33.00 30.77 19.39
CA GLU A 102 33.18 31.57 20.59
C GLU A 102 31.86 32.18 21.10
N GLU A 103 30.98 32.62 20.18
CA GLU A 103 29.66 33.17 20.51
C GLU A 103 28.65 32.10 20.94
N LEU A 104 28.85 30.87 20.52
CA LEU A 104 28.00 29.73 20.92
C LEU A 104 28.41 29.17 22.28
N GLY A 105 29.62 29.44 22.72
CA GLY A 105 30.18 29.00 24.01
C GLY A 105 30.68 27.54 24.01
N GLU A 106 31.45 27.23 25.04
CA GLU A 106 31.86 25.80 25.26
C GLU A 106 30.63 24.93 25.43
N GLU A 107 30.58 23.81 24.72
CA GLU A 107 29.47 22.88 24.75
C GLU A 107 28.10 23.46 24.27
N PHE A 108 28.12 24.53 23.45
CA PHE A 108 26.91 25.14 22.90
C PHE A 108 25.93 25.74 23.93
N GLN A 109 26.44 26.16 25.09
CA GLN A 109 25.62 26.63 26.21
C GLN A 109 24.80 27.92 25.88
N TYR A 110 25.22 28.73 24.91
CA TYR A 110 24.54 29.99 24.53
C TYR A 110 23.63 29.82 23.31
N VAL A 111 23.52 28.62 22.74
CA VAL A 111 22.68 28.34 21.56
C VAL A 111 21.20 28.68 21.78
N PRO A 112 20.57 28.40 22.92
CA PRO A 112 19.18 28.77 23.15
C PRO A 112 18.92 30.25 23.06
N GLU A 113 19.80 31.08 23.66
CA GLU A 113 19.71 32.55 23.64
C GLU A 113 19.97 33.11 22.26
N LYS A 114 20.95 32.54 21.53
CA LYS A 114 21.31 32.98 20.18
C LYS A 114 20.18 32.66 19.16
N ILE A 115 19.55 31.51 19.24
CA ILE A 115 18.38 31.20 18.40
C ILE A 115 17.24 32.18 18.71
N ASN A 116 16.97 32.44 19.99
CA ASN A 116 15.91 33.37 20.39
C ASN A 116 16.21 34.82 19.92
N GLU A 117 17.48 35.28 20.01
CA GLU A 117 17.93 36.57 19.49
C GLU A 117 17.70 36.68 17.99
N LEU A 118 18.07 35.66 17.22
CA LEU A 118 17.89 35.60 15.76
C LEU A 118 16.42 35.68 15.37
N ILE A 119 15.56 34.89 16.03
CA ILE A 119 14.12 34.87 15.76
C ILE A 119 13.48 36.22 16.09
N HIS A 120 13.94 36.91 17.14
CA HIS A 120 13.43 38.24 17.51
C HIS A 120 13.88 39.32 16.53
N LYS A 121 15.12 39.24 16.05
CA LYS A 121 15.74 40.25 15.17
C LYS A 121 15.20 40.21 13.74
N GLU A 122 14.89 39.04 13.22
CA GLU A 122 14.50 38.81 11.83
C GLU A 122 13.00 38.58 11.70
N PRO A 123 12.19 39.58 11.30
CA PRO A 123 10.74 39.45 11.27
C PRO A 123 10.23 38.38 10.27
N GLY A 124 10.98 38.14 9.16
CA GLY A 124 10.62 37.15 8.14
C GLY A 124 11.08 35.71 8.42
N ILE A 125 11.68 35.43 9.60
CA ILE A 125 12.29 34.15 9.89
C ILE A 125 11.27 33.02 10.10
N ILE A 126 11.60 31.84 9.56
CA ILE A 126 11.06 30.55 9.97
C ILE A 126 12.23 29.68 10.44
N ALA A 127 12.21 29.25 11.69
CA ALA A 127 13.29 28.54 12.34
C ALA A 127 12.89 27.11 12.70
N PHE A 128 13.71 26.13 12.30
CA PHE A 128 13.57 24.72 12.63
C PHE A 128 14.79 24.25 13.43
N PHE A 129 14.58 23.89 14.69
CA PHE A 129 15.65 23.51 15.62
C PHE A 129 15.18 22.52 16.68
N PRO A 130 16.09 21.70 17.31
CA PRO A 130 15.74 20.75 18.38
C PRO A 130 15.16 21.46 19.60
N GLU A 131 14.12 20.88 20.19
CA GLU A 131 13.39 21.43 21.35
C GLU A 131 14.29 21.68 22.56
N GLN A 132 15.34 20.88 22.76
CA GLN A 132 16.31 21.04 23.83
C GLN A 132 17.04 22.41 23.82
N TYR A 133 17.08 23.10 22.68
CA TYR A 133 17.66 24.43 22.51
C TYR A 133 16.63 25.55 22.58
N LYS A 134 15.44 25.28 23.09
CA LYS A 134 14.46 26.32 23.37
C LYS A 134 14.86 27.07 24.65
N SER A 135 15.05 28.40 24.54
CA SER A 135 15.32 29.26 25.68
C SER A 135 14.12 29.31 26.66
N GLU A 136 14.38 29.43 27.98
CA GLU A 136 13.32 29.65 28.97
C GLU A 136 12.49 30.90 28.71
N ASN A 137 13.13 31.96 28.14
CA ASN A 137 12.49 33.22 27.78
C ASN A 137 12.22 33.31 26.27
N PHE A 138 11.77 32.23 25.67
CA PHE A 138 11.53 32.17 24.23
C PHE A 138 10.43 33.14 23.79
N THR A 139 10.79 34.06 22.88
CA THR A 139 9.89 35.11 22.39
C THR A 139 9.28 34.83 21.02
N GLY A 140 9.75 33.79 20.31
CA GLY A 140 9.17 33.37 19.04
C GLY A 140 7.79 32.73 19.17
N LYS A 141 7.02 32.76 18.09
CA LYS A 141 5.73 32.08 17.97
C LYS A 141 5.95 30.66 17.44
N ILE A 142 5.57 29.63 18.22
CA ILE A 142 5.67 28.23 17.83
C ILE A 142 4.46 27.86 16.96
N ILE A 143 4.72 27.35 15.76
CA ILE A 143 3.71 26.93 14.78
C ILE A 143 3.68 25.41 14.55
N SER A 144 4.47 24.62 15.31
CA SER A 144 4.58 23.17 15.22
C SER A 144 3.56 22.38 16.07
N GLY A 145 2.58 23.06 16.66
CA GLY A 145 1.65 22.44 17.62
C GLY A 145 0.45 21.69 17.02
N ALA A 146 0.33 21.62 15.70
CA ALA A 146 -0.77 20.93 15.05
C ALA A 146 -0.48 19.41 14.90
N THR A 147 -1.55 18.62 14.82
CA THR A 147 -1.47 17.16 14.58
C THR A 147 -1.94 16.82 13.17
N ILE A 148 -1.40 15.73 12.62
CA ILE A 148 -1.72 15.25 11.27
C ILE A 148 -3.23 15.04 11.12
N LYS A 149 -3.84 15.72 10.14
CA LYS A 149 -5.28 15.65 9.90
C LYS A 149 -5.65 14.47 9.01
N PRO A 150 -6.80 13.81 9.25
CA PRO A 150 -7.30 12.77 8.36
C PRO A 150 -7.39 13.23 6.89
N SER A 151 -7.77 14.48 6.63
CA SER A 151 -7.85 15.04 5.27
C SER A 151 -6.49 15.07 4.56
N GLU A 152 -5.41 15.31 5.28
CA GLU A 152 -4.04 15.34 4.76
C GLU A 152 -3.56 13.94 4.39
N PHE A 153 -3.88 12.94 5.21
CA PHE A 153 -3.56 11.56 4.90
C PHE A 153 -4.40 11.01 3.74
N PHE A 154 -5.74 11.06 3.84
CA PHE A 154 -6.62 10.45 2.85
C PHE A 154 -6.68 11.21 1.53
N GLY A 155 -6.49 12.52 1.54
CA GLY A 155 -6.47 13.39 0.35
C GLY A 155 -5.08 13.75 -0.15
N GLY A 156 -4.03 13.44 0.61
CA GLY A 156 -2.65 13.80 0.27
C GLY A 156 -2.16 13.11 -1.00
N THR A 157 -1.42 13.87 -1.79
CA THR A 157 -0.92 13.48 -3.12
C THR A 157 0.57 13.17 -3.16
N LYS A 158 1.26 13.33 -2.03
CA LYS A 158 2.70 13.11 -1.88
C LYS A 158 2.97 12.15 -0.72
N TRP A 159 3.97 11.28 -0.85
CA TRP A 159 4.44 10.39 0.21
C TRP A 159 5.92 10.59 0.42
N TYR A 160 6.28 11.37 1.44
CA TYR A 160 7.65 11.69 1.86
C TYR A 160 7.76 11.57 3.39
N PRO A 161 7.77 10.34 3.94
CA PRO A 161 7.69 10.11 5.39
C PRO A 161 8.95 10.52 6.16
N THR A 162 10.08 10.71 5.47
CA THR A 162 11.38 11.06 6.06
C THR A 162 11.79 12.50 5.76
N SER A 163 10.89 13.31 5.19
CA SER A 163 11.19 14.71 4.94
C SER A 163 11.22 15.54 6.22
N ALA A 164 12.21 16.40 6.34
CA ALA A 164 12.36 17.36 7.43
C ALA A 164 12.23 18.80 6.88
N PRO A 165 11.52 19.68 7.58
CA PRO A 165 11.02 19.58 8.95
C PRO A 165 9.67 18.90 9.14
N ALA A 166 8.92 18.62 8.07
CA ALA A 166 7.59 18.04 8.15
C ALA A 166 7.47 16.80 7.25
N PRO A 167 7.21 15.61 7.80
CA PRO A 167 6.91 14.43 7.02
C PRO A 167 5.54 14.54 6.34
N ILE A 168 5.41 14.01 5.10
CA ILE A 168 4.18 14.05 4.33
C ILE A 168 3.67 12.63 4.09
N PHE A 169 2.43 12.36 4.49
CA PHE A 169 1.80 11.04 4.44
C PHE A 169 0.55 11.06 3.57
N GLY A 170 0.71 11.10 2.24
CA GLY A 170 -0.42 11.08 1.31
C GLY A 170 -0.74 9.66 0.81
N LEU A 171 -1.99 9.22 0.98
CA LEU A 171 -2.47 7.90 0.57
C LEU A 171 -2.65 7.78 -0.95
N ILE A 172 -3.06 8.84 -1.64
CA ILE A 172 -3.56 8.79 -3.02
C ILE A 172 -2.60 8.11 -4.00
N PRO A 173 -1.30 8.45 -4.09
CA PRO A 173 -0.39 7.82 -5.04
C PRO A 173 -0.26 6.30 -4.81
N LEU A 174 -0.19 5.86 -3.55
CA LEU A 174 -0.04 4.46 -3.17
C LEU A 174 -1.31 3.65 -3.45
N LEU A 175 -2.48 4.25 -3.20
CA LEU A 175 -3.77 3.66 -3.49
C LEU A 175 -3.97 3.48 -5.01
N LEU A 176 -3.70 4.52 -5.79
CA LEU A 176 -3.81 4.46 -7.25
C LEU A 176 -2.82 3.46 -7.85
N GLY A 177 -1.58 3.42 -7.36
CA GLY A 177 -0.59 2.41 -7.76
C GLY A 177 -1.07 0.99 -7.47
N THR A 178 -1.62 0.74 -6.27
CA THR A 178 -2.17 -0.57 -5.89
C THR A 178 -3.33 -0.98 -6.80
N LEU A 179 -4.29 -0.08 -7.01
CA LEU A 179 -5.45 -0.36 -7.85
C LEU A 179 -5.06 -0.57 -9.31
N LEU A 180 -4.19 0.26 -9.86
CA LEU A 180 -3.75 0.19 -11.24
C LEU A 180 -3.08 -1.14 -11.55
N VAL A 181 -2.11 -1.55 -10.73
CA VAL A 181 -1.39 -2.82 -10.89
C VAL A 181 -2.33 -4.02 -10.70
N SER A 182 -3.19 -3.99 -9.67
CA SER A 182 -4.10 -5.10 -9.37
C SER A 182 -5.18 -5.28 -10.44
N ILE A 183 -5.80 -4.19 -10.90
CA ILE A 183 -6.81 -4.23 -11.98
C ILE A 183 -6.16 -4.73 -13.27
N GLY A 184 -4.97 -4.22 -13.61
CA GLY A 184 -4.21 -4.68 -14.77
C GLY A 184 -3.89 -6.18 -14.70
N ALA A 185 -3.44 -6.66 -13.55
CA ALA A 185 -3.15 -8.08 -13.33
C ALA A 185 -4.39 -8.97 -13.54
N ILE A 186 -5.54 -8.56 -13.00
CA ILE A 186 -6.79 -9.30 -13.15
C ILE A 186 -7.31 -9.24 -14.59
N ALA A 187 -7.24 -8.08 -15.24
CA ALA A 187 -7.64 -7.94 -16.64
C ALA A 187 -6.85 -8.86 -17.57
N LEU A 188 -5.57 -9.08 -17.27
CA LEU A 188 -4.71 -10.00 -18.00
C LEU A 188 -4.96 -11.46 -17.59
N SER A 189 -5.01 -11.78 -16.30
CA SER A 189 -5.07 -13.17 -15.84
C SER A 189 -6.44 -13.81 -16.01
N LEU A 190 -7.54 -13.07 -15.92
CA LEU A 190 -8.90 -13.62 -15.95
C LEU A 190 -9.25 -14.32 -17.26
N PRO A 191 -9.06 -13.72 -18.46
CA PRO A 191 -9.37 -14.42 -19.71
C PRO A 191 -8.55 -15.71 -19.88
N PHE A 192 -7.25 -15.65 -19.62
CA PHE A 192 -6.36 -16.80 -19.77
C PHE A 192 -6.62 -17.87 -18.68
N GLY A 193 -6.89 -17.44 -17.45
CA GLY A 193 -7.19 -18.33 -16.32
C GLY A 193 -8.48 -19.10 -16.54
N VAL A 194 -9.56 -18.41 -16.94
CA VAL A 194 -10.86 -19.07 -17.24
C VAL A 194 -10.75 -19.97 -18.46
N ALA A 195 -10.08 -19.54 -19.54
CA ALA A 195 -9.85 -20.37 -20.71
C ALA A 195 -9.03 -21.64 -20.37
N GLY A 196 -7.98 -21.48 -19.55
CA GLY A 196 -7.19 -22.62 -19.03
C GLY A 196 -8.04 -23.58 -18.20
N ALA A 197 -8.90 -23.06 -17.32
CA ALA A 197 -9.81 -23.87 -16.51
C ALA A 197 -10.82 -24.64 -17.36
N ILE A 198 -11.43 -24.01 -18.38
CA ILE A 198 -12.33 -24.68 -19.34
C ILE A 198 -11.59 -25.79 -20.07
N TYR A 199 -10.38 -25.50 -20.56
CA TYR A 199 -9.58 -26.50 -21.25
C TYR A 199 -9.28 -27.71 -20.35
N MET A 200 -8.87 -27.48 -19.12
CA MET A 200 -8.53 -28.52 -18.14
C MET A 200 -9.75 -29.31 -17.67
N ALA A 201 -10.91 -28.67 -17.53
CA ALA A 201 -12.11 -29.30 -17.03
C ALA A 201 -12.83 -30.16 -18.10
N GLU A 202 -12.92 -29.67 -19.36
CA GLU A 202 -13.85 -30.18 -20.36
C GLU A 202 -13.21 -30.63 -21.68
N ILE A 203 -12.02 -30.19 -22.02
CA ILE A 203 -11.41 -30.41 -23.35
C ILE A 203 -10.20 -31.36 -23.24
N ALA A 204 -9.36 -31.16 -22.24
CA ALA A 204 -8.13 -31.95 -22.09
C ALA A 204 -8.41 -33.43 -21.86
N ASN A 205 -7.72 -34.28 -22.61
CA ASN A 205 -7.75 -35.71 -22.34
C ASN A 205 -7.03 -36.04 -21.01
N THR A 206 -7.26 -37.24 -20.48
CA THR A 206 -6.70 -37.63 -19.17
C THR A 206 -5.17 -37.55 -19.13
N LYS A 207 -4.47 -37.86 -20.23
CA LYS A 207 -2.98 -37.80 -20.28
C LYS A 207 -2.50 -36.36 -20.19
N THR A 208 -3.06 -35.48 -21.01
CA THR A 208 -2.71 -34.04 -21.01
C THR A 208 -3.01 -33.38 -19.66
N ARG A 209 -4.17 -33.66 -19.08
CA ARG A 209 -4.56 -33.16 -17.78
C ARG A 209 -3.62 -33.62 -16.66
N ASN A 210 -3.29 -34.92 -16.63
CA ASN A 210 -2.39 -35.49 -15.61
C ASN A 210 -0.96 -34.93 -15.74
N LEU A 211 -0.58 -34.40 -16.90
CA LEU A 211 0.68 -33.70 -17.09
C LEU A 211 0.60 -32.23 -16.69
N LEU A 212 -0.44 -31.52 -17.11
CA LEU A 212 -0.58 -30.07 -16.89
C LEU A 212 -0.95 -29.70 -15.47
N LYS A 213 -1.82 -30.49 -14.80
CA LYS A 213 -2.28 -30.17 -13.45
C LYS A 213 -1.14 -30.07 -12.44
N PRO A 214 -0.20 -31.02 -12.34
CA PRO A 214 0.98 -30.88 -11.47
C PRO A 214 1.86 -29.66 -11.80
N ILE A 215 2.00 -29.34 -13.10
CA ILE A 215 2.81 -28.17 -13.52
C ILE A 215 2.14 -26.87 -13.00
N ILE A 216 0.83 -26.74 -13.17
CA ILE A 216 0.06 -25.59 -12.68
C ILE A 216 0.15 -25.48 -11.15
N GLU A 217 0.02 -26.61 -10.44
CA GLU A 217 0.16 -26.67 -8.98
C GLU A 217 1.58 -26.32 -8.50
N LEU A 218 2.62 -26.76 -9.22
CA LEU A 218 4.01 -26.37 -8.94
C LEU A 218 4.23 -24.87 -9.12
N LEU A 219 3.67 -24.27 -10.17
CA LEU A 219 3.71 -22.83 -10.38
C LEU A 219 3.07 -22.06 -9.21
N ALA A 220 1.96 -22.56 -8.67
CA ALA A 220 1.33 -21.94 -7.49
C ALA A 220 2.23 -21.96 -6.24
N GLY A 221 3.15 -22.92 -6.15
CA GLY A 221 4.10 -23.09 -5.04
C GLY A 221 5.38 -22.26 -5.15
N ILE A 222 5.64 -21.59 -6.27
CA ILE A 222 6.83 -20.75 -6.44
C ILE A 222 6.73 -19.53 -5.52
N PRO A 223 7.80 -19.21 -4.71
CA PRO A 223 7.82 -18.01 -3.88
C PRO A 223 7.70 -16.72 -4.72
N SER A 224 6.98 -15.71 -4.20
CA SER A 224 6.75 -14.45 -4.91
C SER A 224 8.04 -13.71 -5.27
N VAL A 225 9.07 -13.80 -4.42
CA VAL A 225 10.40 -13.23 -4.67
C VAL A 225 11.02 -13.78 -5.97
N VAL A 226 10.83 -15.07 -6.28
CA VAL A 226 11.34 -15.69 -7.50
C VAL A 226 10.62 -15.11 -8.73
N TYR A 227 9.31 -14.93 -8.64
CA TYR A 227 8.55 -14.25 -9.70
C TYR A 227 8.99 -12.81 -9.88
N GLY A 228 9.24 -12.08 -8.77
CA GLY A 228 9.75 -10.71 -8.81
C GLY A 228 11.11 -10.63 -9.46
N PHE A 229 12.04 -11.53 -9.09
CA PHE A 229 13.37 -11.59 -9.68
C PHE A 229 13.31 -11.92 -11.20
N PHE A 230 12.52 -12.93 -11.58
CA PHE A 230 12.28 -13.24 -12.98
C PHE A 230 11.66 -12.06 -13.73
N GLY A 231 10.70 -11.40 -13.12
CA GLY A 231 10.07 -10.19 -13.63
C GLY A 231 11.08 -9.10 -13.91
N LEU A 232 11.93 -8.78 -12.93
CA LEU A 232 12.96 -7.75 -13.04
C LEU A 232 14.00 -8.06 -14.12
N VAL A 233 14.48 -9.31 -14.18
CA VAL A 233 15.59 -9.67 -15.09
C VAL A 233 15.13 -9.98 -16.52
N VAL A 234 13.89 -10.48 -16.69
CA VAL A 234 13.41 -10.95 -18.00
C VAL A 234 12.24 -10.10 -18.52
N ILE A 235 11.18 -9.93 -17.70
CA ILE A 235 9.92 -9.27 -18.16
C ILE A 235 10.13 -7.76 -18.33
N VAL A 236 10.75 -7.10 -17.36
CA VAL A 236 11.01 -5.66 -17.38
C VAL A 236 11.85 -5.24 -18.59
N PRO A 237 13.03 -5.84 -18.89
CA PRO A 237 13.80 -5.51 -20.07
C PRO A 237 13.09 -5.85 -21.39
N LEU A 238 12.28 -6.92 -21.41
CA LEU A 238 11.48 -7.29 -22.57
C LEU A 238 10.44 -6.22 -22.89
N ILE A 239 9.71 -5.77 -21.88
CA ILE A 239 8.69 -4.70 -22.01
C ILE A 239 9.35 -3.40 -22.45
N GLN A 240 10.45 -3.00 -21.79
CA GLN A 240 11.18 -1.78 -22.09
C GLN A 240 11.62 -1.72 -23.55
N LYS A 241 12.23 -2.80 -24.06
CA LYS A 241 12.71 -2.89 -25.45
C LYS A 241 11.57 -2.97 -26.47
N THR A 242 10.49 -3.71 -26.15
CA THR A 242 9.40 -3.94 -27.11
C THR A 242 8.52 -2.70 -27.28
N LEU A 243 8.33 -1.94 -26.21
CA LEU A 243 7.49 -0.74 -26.20
C LEU A 243 8.31 0.56 -26.28
N ASP A 244 9.63 0.48 -26.39
CA ASP A 244 10.57 1.61 -26.45
C ASP A 244 10.34 2.61 -25.29
N LEU A 245 10.25 2.07 -24.06
CA LEU A 245 9.99 2.87 -22.87
C LEU A 245 11.32 3.39 -22.28
N PRO A 246 11.30 4.61 -21.66
CA PRO A 246 12.48 5.14 -20.98
C PRO A 246 12.88 4.30 -19.78
N VAL A 247 11.90 3.70 -19.07
CA VAL A 247 12.08 2.82 -17.91
C VAL A 247 11.20 1.59 -18.08
N GLY A 248 11.71 0.41 -17.74
CA GLY A 248 10.96 -0.85 -17.87
C GLY A 248 10.13 -1.21 -16.65
N GLU A 249 10.55 -0.74 -15.45
CA GLU A 249 9.85 -0.93 -14.19
C GLU A 249 8.61 -0.03 -14.14
N THR A 250 7.45 -0.59 -14.43
CA THR A 250 6.20 0.14 -14.63
C THR A 250 5.01 -0.59 -13.98
N ALA A 251 3.87 0.09 -13.87
CA ALA A 251 2.62 -0.54 -13.45
C ALA A 251 2.23 -1.70 -14.37
N PHE A 252 2.51 -1.59 -15.68
CA PHE A 252 2.27 -2.65 -16.65
C PHE A 252 3.14 -3.88 -16.38
N ALA A 253 4.44 -3.71 -16.15
CA ALA A 253 5.35 -4.81 -15.81
C ALA A 253 4.89 -5.53 -14.52
N GLY A 254 4.53 -4.77 -13.48
CA GLY A 254 3.92 -5.31 -12.27
C GLY A 254 2.65 -6.11 -12.54
N SER A 255 1.77 -5.58 -13.39
CA SER A 255 0.52 -6.26 -13.78
C SER A 255 0.76 -7.57 -14.51
N VAL A 256 1.74 -7.63 -15.41
CA VAL A 256 2.09 -8.86 -16.14
C VAL A 256 2.63 -9.93 -15.18
N VAL A 257 3.56 -9.55 -14.28
CA VAL A 257 4.12 -10.51 -13.30
C VAL A 257 3.04 -11.02 -12.36
N LEU A 258 2.19 -10.13 -11.83
CA LEU A 258 1.06 -10.54 -10.99
C LEU A 258 0.04 -11.40 -11.73
N ALA A 259 -0.21 -11.11 -13.00
CA ALA A 259 -1.11 -11.94 -13.82
C ALA A 259 -0.59 -13.38 -13.92
N ILE A 260 0.71 -13.55 -14.20
CA ILE A 260 1.35 -14.87 -14.24
C ILE A 260 1.21 -15.61 -12.89
N MET A 261 1.39 -14.91 -11.78
CA MET A 261 1.24 -15.47 -10.43
C MET A 261 -0.21 -15.83 -10.07
N ALA A 262 -1.21 -15.10 -10.58
CA ALA A 262 -2.62 -15.35 -10.31
C ALA A 262 -3.18 -16.51 -11.14
N LEU A 263 -2.63 -16.77 -12.34
CA LEU A 263 -3.11 -17.80 -13.27
C LEU A 263 -3.30 -19.18 -12.64
N PRO A 264 -2.31 -19.75 -11.91
CA PRO A 264 -2.45 -21.09 -11.32
C PRO A 264 -3.65 -21.18 -10.37
N THR A 265 -3.85 -20.18 -9.53
CA THR A 265 -4.97 -20.12 -8.57
C THR A 265 -6.31 -20.05 -9.28
N ILE A 266 -6.43 -19.16 -10.28
CA ILE A 266 -7.66 -18.99 -11.06
C ILE A 266 -7.98 -20.28 -11.82
N ILE A 267 -7.00 -20.90 -12.48
CA ILE A 267 -7.19 -22.12 -13.26
C ILE A 267 -7.66 -23.26 -12.35
N THR A 268 -6.96 -23.50 -11.24
CA THR A 268 -7.25 -24.64 -10.35
C THR A 268 -8.63 -24.53 -9.73
N VAL A 269 -8.95 -23.38 -9.13
CA VAL A 269 -10.24 -23.19 -8.44
C VAL A 269 -11.42 -23.18 -9.42
N ALA A 270 -11.25 -22.55 -10.60
CA ALA A 270 -12.28 -22.55 -11.61
C ALA A 270 -12.47 -23.94 -12.28
N GLU A 271 -11.37 -24.70 -12.52
CA GLU A 271 -11.43 -26.10 -13.01
C GLU A 271 -12.22 -26.96 -12.03
N ASP A 272 -11.86 -26.92 -10.75
CA ASP A 272 -12.52 -27.73 -9.72
C ASP A 272 -14.01 -27.39 -9.64
N ALA A 273 -14.38 -26.10 -9.71
CA ALA A 273 -15.78 -25.67 -9.75
C ALA A 273 -16.53 -26.19 -10.97
N MET A 274 -15.95 -26.14 -12.18
CA MET A 274 -16.59 -26.66 -13.40
C MET A 274 -16.79 -28.18 -13.33
N ARG A 275 -15.89 -28.91 -12.70
CA ARG A 275 -15.97 -30.36 -12.56
C ARG A 275 -17.06 -30.83 -11.58
N THR A 276 -17.53 -29.97 -10.69
CA THR A 276 -18.68 -30.30 -9.83
C THR A 276 -20.00 -30.40 -10.60
N THR A 277 -20.04 -29.92 -11.86
CA THR A 277 -21.24 -30.02 -12.71
C THR A 277 -21.63 -31.51 -12.92
N PRO A 278 -22.88 -31.92 -12.55
CA PRO A 278 -23.31 -33.31 -12.67
C PRO A 278 -23.22 -33.82 -14.13
N ARG A 279 -22.71 -35.05 -14.30
CA ARG A 279 -22.59 -35.68 -15.62
C ARG A 279 -23.93 -35.76 -16.34
N ALA A 280 -25.02 -36.06 -15.60
CA ALA A 280 -26.36 -36.12 -16.13
C ALA A 280 -26.79 -34.81 -16.84
N MET A 281 -26.41 -33.66 -16.34
CA MET A 281 -26.70 -32.36 -17.00
C MET A 281 -25.95 -32.20 -18.33
N LYS A 282 -24.67 -32.65 -18.36
CA LYS A 282 -23.85 -32.60 -19.58
C LYS A 282 -24.41 -33.55 -20.65
N GLU A 283 -24.74 -34.81 -20.25
CA GLU A 283 -25.30 -35.83 -21.10
C GLU A 283 -26.68 -35.42 -21.63
N ALA A 284 -27.55 -34.83 -20.79
CA ALA A 284 -28.86 -34.35 -21.21
C ALA A 284 -28.73 -33.23 -22.25
N SER A 285 -27.80 -32.31 -22.10
CA SER A 285 -27.52 -31.24 -23.08
C SER A 285 -27.10 -31.81 -24.45
N LEU A 286 -26.18 -32.80 -24.41
CA LEU A 286 -25.70 -33.44 -25.64
C LEU A 286 -26.82 -34.28 -26.31
N ALA A 287 -27.69 -34.98 -25.53
CA ALA A 287 -28.81 -35.72 -26.03
C ALA A 287 -29.88 -34.86 -26.72
N LEU A 288 -29.99 -33.58 -26.33
CA LEU A 288 -30.82 -32.56 -27.00
C LEU A 288 -30.18 -31.99 -28.26
N GLY A 289 -29.03 -32.51 -28.70
CA GLY A 289 -28.32 -32.08 -29.90
C GLY A 289 -27.41 -30.87 -29.73
N ALA A 290 -27.12 -30.44 -28.50
CA ALA A 290 -26.16 -29.37 -28.28
C ALA A 290 -24.72 -29.84 -28.61
N THR A 291 -23.91 -28.97 -29.17
CA THR A 291 -22.47 -29.21 -29.34
C THR A 291 -21.76 -29.18 -27.98
N GLN A 292 -20.56 -29.74 -27.91
CA GLN A 292 -19.73 -29.67 -26.70
C GLN A 292 -19.52 -28.23 -26.23
N TRP A 293 -19.25 -27.31 -27.17
CA TRP A 293 -19.08 -25.87 -26.85
C TRP A 293 -20.38 -25.24 -26.33
N GLN A 294 -21.52 -25.59 -26.91
CA GLN A 294 -22.83 -25.13 -26.41
C GLN A 294 -23.11 -25.64 -24.99
N THR A 295 -22.75 -26.90 -24.70
CA THR A 295 -22.85 -27.47 -23.34
C THR A 295 -21.95 -26.72 -22.36
N ILE A 296 -20.70 -26.39 -22.74
CA ILE A 296 -19.78 -25.61 -21.89
C ILE A 296 -20.40 -24.26 -21.51
N TYR A 297 -20.75 -23.43 -22.50
CA TYR A 297 -21.14 -22.06 -22.18
C TYR A 297 -22.60 -21.90 -21.73
N LYS A 298 -23.51 -22.84 -22.06
CA LYS A 298 -24.94 -22.77 -21.65
C LYS A 298 -25.27 -23.57 -20.41
N VAL A 299 -24.48 -24.60 -20.05
CA VAL A 299 -24.75 -25.47 -18.91
C VAL A 299 -23.64 -25.40 -17.87
N ILE A 300 -22.39 -25.67 -18.26
CA ILE A 300 -21.29 -25.83 -17.30
C ILE A 300 -20.91 -24.50 -16.66
N ILE A 301 -20.63 -23.47 -17.47
CA ILE A 301 -20.25 -22.14 -16.95
C ILE A 301 -21.35 -21.54 -16.07
N PRO A 302 -22.64 -21.49 -16.49
CA PRO A 302 -23.70 -20.98 -15.63
C PRO A 302 -23.87 -21.79 -14.32
N TYR A 303 -23.74 -23.11 -14.35
CA TYR A 303 -23.79 -23.94 -13.17
C TYR A 303 -22.64 -23.66 -12.21
N SER A 304 -21.44 -23.45 -12.75
CA SER A 304 -20.19 -23.25 -11.98
C SER A 304 -19.88 -21.78 -11.68
N ILE A 305 -20.77 -20.86 -12.03
CA ILE A 305 -20.47 -19.40 -11.98
C ILE A 305 -20.08 -18.94 -10.58
N SER A 306 -20.64 -19.49 -9.52
CA SER A 306 -20.28 -19.14 -8.14
C SER A 306 -18.82 -19.54 -7.81
N GLY A 307 -18.40 -20.73 -8.26
CA GLY A 307 -17.03 -21.19 -8.06
C GLY A 307 -16.02 -20.43 -8.94
N ILE A 308 -16.39 -20.11 -10.19
CA ILE A 308 -15.58 -19.26 -11.06
C ILE A 308 -15.41 -17.86 -10.45
N THR A 309 -16.50 -17.30 -9.92
CA THR A 309 -16.43 -16.01 -9.21
C THR A 309 -15.51 -16.09 -8.00
N SER A 310 -15.58 -17.18 -7.21
CA SER A 310 -14.68 -17.41 -6.08
C SER A 310 -13.21 -17.48 -6.52
N ALA A 311 -12.92 -18.13 -7.65
CA ALA A 311 -11.57 -18.19 -8.23
C ALA A 311 -11.03 -16.80 -8.57
N VAL A 312 -11.87 -15.95 -9.17
CA VAL A 312 -11.54 -14.57 -9.51
C VAL A 312 -11.24 -13.75 -8.24
N VAL A 313 -12.06 -13.90 -7.20
CA VAL A 313 -11.85 -13.20 -5.91
C VAL A 313 -10.55 -13.57 -5.25
N LEU A 314 -10.24 -14.87 -5.23
CA LEU A 314 -8.96 -15.34 -4.69
C LEU A 314 -7.79 -14.77 -5.49
N GLY A 315 -7.92 -14.68 -6.82
CA GLY A 315 -6.95 -14.01 -7.69
C GLY A 315 -6.79 -12.52 -7.36
N ILE A 316 -7.89 -11.80 -7.17
CA ILE A 316 -7.90 -10.38 -6.80
C ILE A 316 -7.24 -10.19 -5.42
N GLY A 317 -7.65 -10.95 -4.42
CA GLY A 317 -7.09 -10.87 -3.07
C GLY A 317 -5.57 -11.08 -3.07
N ARG A 318 -5.09 -12.04 -3.85
CA ARG A 318 -3.65 -12.29 -4.04
C ARG A 318 -2.95 -11.11 -4.72
N ALA A 319 -3.55 -10.55 -5.79
CA ALA A 319 -2.95 -9.44 -6.53
C ALA A 319 -2.86 -8.16 -5.70
N ILE A 320 -3.89 -7.82 -4.91
CA ILE A 320 -3.88 -6.61 -4.06
C ILE A 320 -2.90 -6.75 -2.90
N GLY A 321 -2.75 -7.95 -2.33
CA GLY A 321 -1.85 -8.22 -1.21
C GLY A 321 -0.41 -8.54 -1.59
N GLU A 322 -0.08 -8.59 -2.90
CA GLU A 322 1.27 -8.96 -3.33
C GLU A 322 2.27 -7.85 -3.03
N THR A 323 3.35 -8.25 -2.42
CA THR A 323 4.34 -7.32 -1.85
C THR A 323 5.67 -7.39 -2.59
N MET A 324 6.34 -8.56 -2.53
CA MET A 324 7.74 -8.69 -2.95
C MET A 324 7.93 -8.65 -4.46
N ALA A 325 7.05 -9.31 -5.21
CA ALA A 325 7.15 -9.29 -6.66
C ALA A 325 6.91 -7.87 -7.21
N VAL A 326 5.90 -7.16 -6.67
CA VAL A 326 5.58 -5.79 -7.07
C VAL A 326 6.71 -4.83 -6.70
N LEU A 327 7.24 -4.92 -5.48
CA LEU A 327 8.38 -4.11 -5.01
C LEU A 327 9.56 -4.15 -5.99
N MET A 328 9.81 -5.29 -6.62
CA MET A 328 10.93 -5.49 -7.54
C MET A 328 10.69 -4.97 -8.96
N VAL A 329 9.43 -4.88 -9.42
CA VAL A 329 9.15 -4.69 -10.86
C VAL A 329 8.38 -3.42 -11.21
N THR A 330 7.93 -2.64 -10.23
CA THR A 330 7.10 -1.44 -10.47
C THR A 330 7.84 -0.12 -10.38
N GLY A 331 9.14 -0.11 -10.03
CA GLY A 331 9.97 1.08 -9.95
C GLY A 331 9.78 1.94 -8.70
N ASN A 332 8.86 1.58 -7.79
CA ASN A 332 8.68 2.17 -6.45
C ASN A 332 8.55 3.71 -6.38
N ALA A 333 8.03 4.37 -7.39
CA ALA A 333 7.79 5.81 -7.36
C ALA A 333 6.46 6.12 -6.66
N ALA A 334 6.52 6.88 -5.57
CA ALA A 334 5.34 7.30 -4.80
C ALA A 334 4.71 8.56 -5.42
N VAL A 335 4.35 8.48 -6.69
CA VAL A 335 3.74 9.56 -7.49
C VAL A 335 2.38 9.12 -8.04
N ILE A 336 1.52 10.09 -8.33
CA ILE A 336 0.25 9.80 -8.99
C ILE A 336 0.54 9.40 -10.44
N PRO A 337 0.23 8.14 -10.84
CA PRO A 337 0.49 7.69 -12.20
C PRO A 337 -0.48 8.37 -13.18
N THR A 338 0.05 8.91 -14.28
CA THR A 338 -0.71 9.45 -15.40
C THR A 338 -0.84 8.43 -16.53
N SER A 339 0.00 7.39 -16.52
CA SER A 339 0.04 6.33 -17.51
C SER A 339 0.25 4.96 -16.85
N PHE A 340 -0.22 3.91 -17.55
CA PHE A 340 0.03 2.52 -17.16
C PHE A 340 1.50 2.10 -17.36
N PHE A 341 2.26 2.87 -18.11
CA PHE A 341 3.66 2.64 -18.42
C PHE A 341 4.62 3.49 -17.59
N GLU A 342 4.15 4.02 -16.47
CA GLU A 342 4.97 4.76 -15.50
C GLU A 342 5.28 3.90 -14.28
N PRO A 343 6.41 4.20 -13.59
CA PRO A 343 6.70 3.62 -12.30
C PRO A 343 5.63 3.99 -11.27
N VAL A 344 5.29 3.03 -10.40
CA VAL A 344 4.32 3.23 -9.31
C VAL A 344 4.79 2.55 -8.04
N ARG A 345 4.27 2.99 -6.91
CA ARG A 345 4.44 2.34 -5.62
C ARG A 345 3.09 1.85 -5.11
N THR A 346 3.05 0.63 -4.56
CA THR A 346 1.82 0.06 -4.00
C THR A 346 1.85 0.10 -2.48
N ILE A 347 0.67 0.07 -1.83
CA ILE A 347 0.55 0.05 -0.37
C ILE A 347 1.36 -1.11 0.25
N PRO A 348 1.20 -2.38 -0.19
CA PRO A 348 1.98 -3.48 0.40
C PRO A 348 3.50 -3.32 0.22
N ALA A 349 3.93 -2.82 -0.95
CA ALA A 349 5.34 -2.59 -1.22
C ALA A 349 5.92 -1.47 -0.32
N THR A 350 5.16 -0.41 -0.07
CA THR A 350 5.56 0.67 0.85
C THR A 350 5.74 0.14 2.28
N ILE A 351 4.75 -0.61 2.80
CA ILE A 351 4.83 -1.19 4.14
C ILE A 351 6.07 -2.09 4.27
N ALA A 352 6.32 -2.96 3.28
CA ALA A 352 7.47 -3.88 3.34
C ALA A 352 8.82 -3.17 3.22
N ALA A 353 8.89 -2.10 2.44
CA ALA A 353 10.14 -1.36 2.25
C ALA A 353 10.50 -0.50 3.48
N GLU A 354 9.50 0.11 4.13
CA GLU A 354 9.73 1.18 5.10
C GLU A 354 9.54 0.75 6.57
N LEU A 355 8.77 -0.33 6.84
CA LEU A 355 8.42 -0.71 8.23
C LEU A 355 9.66 -1.06 9.08
N GLY A 356 10.69 -1.62 8.46
CA GLY A 356 11.92 -1.98 9.16
C GLY A 356 12.79 -0.78 9.55
N GLU A 357 12.60 0.36 8.91
CA GLU A 357 13.36 1.59 9.12
C GLU A 357 12.59 2.62 9.98
N ALA A 358 11.27 2.48 10.07
CA ALA A 358 10.42 3.39 10.82
C ALA A 358 10.56 3.17 12.34
N PRO A 359 10.89 4.20 13.14
CA PRO A 359 10.95 4.09 14.59
C PRO A 359 9.59 3.68 15.18
N ALA A 360 9.61 2.66 16.03
CA ALA A 360 8.38 2.16 16.66
C ALA A 360 7.66 3.26 17.47
N GLY A 361 6.37 3.47 17.20
CA GLY A 361 5.54 4.47 17.86
C GLY A 361 5.61 5.88 17.24
N GLY A 362 6.54 6.16 16.32
CA GLY A 362 6.63 7.43 15.61
C GLY A 362 5.55 7.59 14.52
N ALA A 363 5.39 8.82 14.01
CA ALA A 363 4.40 9.15 12.98
C ALA A 363 4.53 8.28 11.71
N HIS A 364 5.75 8.06 11.24
CA HIS A 364 6.00 7.18 10.08
C HIS A 364 5.53 5.74 10.32
N TYR A 365 5.85 5.15 11.48
CA TYR A 365 5.40 3.82 11.87
C TYR A 365 3.87 3.73 11.89
N GLN A 366 3.20 4.70 12.51
CA GLN A 366 1.75 4.76 12.60
C GLN A 366 1.08 4.98 11.23
N ALA A 367 1.71 5.76 10.33
CA ALA A 367 1.26 5.93 8.96
C ALA A 367 1.31 4.62 8.16
N LEU A 368 2.34 3.80 8.34
CA LEU A 368 2.42 2.47 7.72
C LEU A 368 1.34 1.52 8.26
N PHE A 369 1.00 1.59 9.57
CA PHE A 369 -0.14 0.86 10.13
C PHE A 369 -1.47 1.37 9.57
N MET A 370 -1.60 2.67 9.34
CA MET A 370 -2.79 3.24 8.69
C MET A 370 -2.93 2.75 7.24
N LEU A 371 -1.83 2.66 6.48
CA LEU A 371 -1.83 2.02 5.15
C LEU A 371 -2.29 0.56 5.23
N GLY A 372 -1.84 -0.19 6.23
CA GLY A 372 -2.27 -1.56 6.50
C GLY A 372 -3.78 -1.65 6.82
N ALA A 373 -4.31 -0.73 7.62
CA ALA A 373 -5.73 -0.65 7.93
C ALA A 373 -6.58 -0.33 6.69
N VAL A 374 -6.13 0.59 5.85
CA VAL A 374 -6.78 0.91 4.56
C VAL A 374 -6.79 -0.31 3.65
N LEU A 375 -5.65 -1.00 3.50
CA LEU A 375 -5.55 -2.22 2.69
C LEU A 375 -6.49 -3.32 3.20
N PHE A 376 -6.56 -3.51 4.53
CA PHE A 376 -7.49 -4.45 5.15
C PHE A 376 -8.95 -4.11 4.83
N LEU A 377 -9.34 -2.84 4.93
CA LEU A 377 -10.71 -2.41 4.61
C LEU A 377 -11.05 -2.61 3.12
N ILE A 378 -10.12 -2.33 2.22
CA ILE A 378 -10.28 -2.56 0.78
C ILE A 378 -10.50 -4.06 0.50
N THR A 379 -9.64 -4.93 1.04
CA THR A 379 -9.74 -6.38 0.82
C THR A 379 -10.98 -6.98 1.45
N LEU A 380 -11.37 -6.53 2.64
CA LEU A 380 -12.61 -6.91 3.30
C LEU A 380 -13.84 -6.48 2.47
N GLY A 381 -13.86 -5.23 2.01
CA GLY A 381 -14.95 -4.69 1.19
C GLY A 381 -15.11 -5.48 -0.13
N LEU A 382 -14.00 -5.80 -0.79
CA LEU A 382 -14.00 -6.63 -2.00
C LEU A 382 -14.52 -8.05 -1.72
N SER A 383 -14.09 -8.67 -0.62
CA SER A 383 -14.53 -10.02 -0.24
C SER A 383 -16.04 -10.05 0.01
N ILE A 384 -16.57 -9.07 0.74
CA ILE A 384 -18.01 -8.94 1.01
C ILE A 384 -18.79 -8.67 -0.30
N ALA A 385 -18.30 -7.78 -1.16
CA ALA A 385 -18.97 -7.45 -2.43
C ALA A 385 -19.10 -8.69 -3.32
N VAL A 386 -18.07 -9.50 -3.38
CA VAL A 386 -18.06 -10.70 -4.20
C VAL A 386 -18.97 -11.79 -3.60
N GLU A 387 -18.92 -12.01 -2.28
CA GLU A 387 -19.81 -12.96 -1.62
C GLU A 387 -21.27 -12.57 -1.86
N TYR A 388 -21.62 -11.30 -1.78
CA TYR A 388 -22.95 -10.79 -2.07
C TYR A 388 -23.37 -11.05 -3.53
N ILE A 389 -22.50 -10.82 -4.49
CA ILE A 389 -22.76 -11.10 -5.92
C ILE A 389 -22.94 -12.60 -6.17
N SER A 390 -22.08 -13.41 -5.55
CA SER A 390 -22.13 -14.89 -5.67
C SER A 390 -23.41 -15.46 -5.05
N SER A 391 -23.84 -14.94 -3.90
CA SER A 391 -25.04 -15.45 -3.19
C SER A 391 -26.35 -15.16 -3.94
N LYS A 392 -26.45 -14.03 -4.64
CA LYS A 392 -27.64 -13.69 -5.45
C LYS A 392 -27.84 -14.57 -6.69
N ARG A 393 -26.81 -15.31 -7.13
CA ARG A 393 -26.86 -16.18 -8.31
C ARG A 393 -27.07 -17.67 -7.97
N LYS A 394 -27.26 -18.01 -6.70
CA LYS A 394 -27.72 -19.34 -6.31
C LYS A 394 -29.24 -19.42 -6.53
N ILE A 395 -29.66 -19.75 -7.75
CA ILE A 395 -31.03 -20.17 -8.12
C ILE A 395 -30.96 -21.64 -8.46
#